data_40d7866566999c20204839713222af83
#
_entry.id   40d7866566999c20204839713222af83
#
_cell.length_a   1.000
_cell.length_b   1.000
_cell.length_c   1.000
_cell.angle_alpha   90.00
_cell.angle_beta   90.00
_cell.angle_gamma   90.00
#
_symmetry.space_group_name_H-M   'P 1'
#
loop_
_entity.id
_entity.type
_entity.pdbx_description
1 polymer ?
#
loop_
_entity_poly.entity_id
_entity_poly.type
_entity_poly.pdbx_seq_one_letter_code
_entity_poly.pdbx_strand_id
1 'polypeptide(L)'
;MMHLPRFSFLVSISLLLASGASVSLAAVPLKTICRVKGQEDNSLHGLGLVVGLRGTGDGGSFLPTIRSMSVALEMMGTPLGKNGPAELKDAKNVALVLVTATVPPAGARQGDRIDCQVHSVGACKSLSGGTLFLTPLVGPDPRDRRVYALAEGPITIDNPETPTVGRISGGCRLESDFFNPFVKDGRMTLVIEPPYADFQVAQDIVELINSHMTVQSGGVPLARAINQVTIEVLVPRQYADDPVLFVSQIMELPLMEVPLGPRVVINERAGSIVMSGDVEIGPVVITHKNMVIQAGGAQFVGVDSSQTQSTKLKALIDALNALNTPTQDVIQIIKSLEKNGKLRGRLIIE
;
A
#
# COMPACT_ATOMS: atom_id res chain seq x y z
N MET A 1 32.89 90.48 7.39
CA MET A 1 32.39 89.45 8.26
C MET A 1 31.22 88.81 7.56
N MET A 2 31.45 87.66 6.85
CA MET A 2 30.45 86.98 6.08
C MET A 2 30.47 85.50 6.43
N HIS A 3 29.43 85.02 7.05
CA HIS A 3 29.22 83.62 7.34
C HIS A 3 28.67 82.91 6.14
N LEU A 4 29.40 81.86 5.65
CA LEU A 4 28.88 80.92 4.65
C LEU A 4 28.27 79.70 5.38
N PRO A 5 27.10 79.17 4.99
CA PRO A 5 26.57 77.93 5.52
C PRO A 5 27.14 76.74 4.75
N ARG A 6 27.54 75.72 5.52
CA ARG A 6 27.96 74.40 5.03
C ARG A 6 26.76 73.62 4.60
N PHE A 7 26.63 73.25 3.32
CA PHE A 7 25.71 72.28 2.77
C PHE A 7 26.24 70.88 3.06
N SER A 8 25.50 70.15 3.88
CA SER A 8 25.75 68.73 4.21
C SER A 8 24.94 67.88 3.20
N PHE A 9 25.60 67.18 2.30
CA PHE A 9 25.00 66.26 1.31
C PHE A 9 24.87 64.87 1.97
N LEU A 10 23.69 64.50 2.45
CA LEU A 10 23.32 63.15 2.91
C LEU A 10 22.99 62.29 1.70
N VAL A 11 23.94 61.44 1.34
CA VAL A 11 23.71 60.36 0.35
C VAL A 11 23.03 59.20 1.08
N SER A 12 21.73 59.04 0.88
CA SER A 12 20.99 57.85 1.35
C SER A 12 21.26 56.69 0.40
N ILE A 13 22.09 55.74 0.81
CA ILE A 13 22.26 54.44 0.16
C ILE A 13 21.07 53.59 0.55
N SER A 14 20.06 53.47 -0.30
CA SER A 14 18.99 52.49 -0.19
C SER A 14 19.53 51.10 -0.56
N LEU A 15 19.84 50.29 0.45
CA LEU A 15 20.21 48.88 0.29
C LEU A 15 18.91 48.10 -0.02
N LEU A 16 18.64 47.84 -1.30
CA LEU A 16 17.60 46.89 -1.73
C LEU A 16 18.02 45.49 -1.30
N LEU A 17 17.46 45.01 -0.19
CA LEU A 17 17.45 43.58 0.15
C LEU A 17 16.55 42.86 -0.86
N ALA A 18 17.16 42.30 -1.90
CA ALA A 18 16.51 41.31 -2.74
C ALA A 18 16.29 40.05 -1.87
N SER A 19 15.09 39.92 -1.31
CA SER A 19 14.61 38.67 -0.71
C SER A 19 14.48 37.64 -1.81
N GLY A 20 15.56 36.93 -2.09
CA GLY A 20 15.52 35.70 -2.88
C GLY A 20 14.59 34.73 -2.16
N ALA A 21 13.38 34.53 -2.68
CA ALA A 21 12.54 33.43 -2.30
C ALA A 21 13.31 32.15 -2.66
N SER A 22 13.99 31.59 -1.69
CA SER A 22 14.56 30.24 -1.81
C SER A 22 13.36 29.30 -2.03
N VAL A 23 13.21 28.82 -3.24
CA VAL A 23 12.32 27.68 -3.52
C VAL A 23 12.94 26.55 -2.73
N SER A 24 12.39 26.25 -1.56
CA SER A 24 12.73 25.05 -0.80
C SER A 24 12.25 23.86 -1.65
N LEU A 25 13.15 23.29 -2.44
CA LEU A 25 12.90 21.96 -3.00
C LEU A 25 12.75 21.02 -1.79
N ALA A 26 11.55 20.53 -1.59
CA ALA A 26 11.25 19.59 -0.53
C ALA A 26 11.97 18.27 -0.83
N ALA A 27 13.09 18.05 -0.14
CA ALA A 27 13.79 16.78 -0.22
C ALA A 27 12.92 15.69 0.43
N VAL A 28 12.72 14.60 -0.26
CA VAL A 28 11.91 13.47 0.21
C VAL A 28 12.85 12.36 0.70
N PRO A 29 12.78 11.94 1.97
CA PRO A 29 13.62 10.86 2.46
C PRO A 29 13.27 9.53 1.79
N LEU A 30 14.28 8.67 1.56
CA LEU A 30 14.09 7.39 0.86
C LEU A 30 13.05 6.49 1.52
N LYS A 31 12.86 6.56 2.84
CA LYS A 31 11.83 5.81 3.57
C LYS A 31 10.39 6.08 3.10
N THR A 32 10.15 7.21 2.42
CA THR A 32 8.82 7.56 1.86
C THR A 32 8.62 6.95 0.47
N ILE A 33 9.70 6.63 -0.22
CA ILE A 33 9.73 6.20 -1.62
C ILE A 33 10.04 4.71 -1.74
N CYS A 34 10.82 4.18 -0.78
CA CYS A 34 11.28 2.81 -0.77
C CYS A 34 10.93 2.12 0.55
N ARG A 35 10.76 0.82 0.48
CA ARG A 35 10.75 -0.06 1.65
C ARG A 35 11.90 -1.07 1.55
N VAL A 36 12.27 -1.63 2.68
CA VAL A 36 13.26 -2.72 2.72
C VAL A 36 12.53 -4.03 2.49
N LYS A 37 13.02 -4.84 1.54
CA LYS A 37 12.48 -6.17 1.28
C LYS A 37 12.61 -7.05 2.53
N GLY A 38 11.57 -7.84 2.79
CA GLY A 38 11.45 -8.62 4.02
C GLY A 38 10.62 -7.95 5.11
N GLN A 39 10.31 -6.65 4.93
CA GLN A 39 9.40 -5.91 5.81
C GLN A 39 8.02 -5.75 5.14
N GLU A 40 7.45 -6.86 4.71
CA GLU A 40 6.09 -6.94 4.20
C GLU A 40 5.16 -7.61 5.23
N ASP A 41 3.87 -7.29 5.13
CA ASP A 41 2.84 -8.00 5.88
C ASP A 41 2.85 -9.48 5.52
N ASN A 42 2.75 -10.35 6.53
CA ASN A 42 2.66 -11.78 6.34
C ASN A 42 1.35 -12.30 6.91
N SER A 43 0.69 -13.17 6.16
CA SER A 43 -0.57 -13.77 6.58
C SER A 43 -0.34 -15.15 7.19
N LEU A 44 -0.81 -15.34 8.41
CA LEU A 44 -0.97 -16.65 9.02
C LEU A 44 -2.40 -17.13 8.77
N HIS A 45 -2.59 -18.42 8.56
CA HIS A 45 -3.92 -18.99 8.31
C HIS A 45 -4.09 -20.36 8.97
N GLY A 46 -5.32 -20.71 9.24
CA GLY A 46 -5.66 -22.00 9.81
C GLY A 46 -7.15 -22.30 9.70
N LEU A 47 -7.50 -23.56 9.83
CA LEU A 47 -8.89 -23.99 9.92
C LEU A 47 -9.24 -24.23 11.39
N GLY A 48 -10.31 -23.59 11.85
CA GLY A 48 -10.78 -23.66 13.22
C GLY A 48 -12.25 -24.01 13.35
N LEU A 49 -12.67 -24.27 14.57
CA LEU A 49 -14.06 -24.48 14.92
C LEU A 49 -14.57 -23.33 15.78
N VAL A 50 -15.72 -22.80 15.41
CA VAL A 50 -16.47 -21.87 16.25
C VAL A 50 -17.54 -22.66 16.98
N VAL A 51 -17.62 -22.48 18.29
CA VAL A 51 -18.56 -23.17 19.18
C VAL A 51 -19.49 -22.16 19.86
N GLY A 52 -20.57 -22.64 20.44
CA GLY A 52 -21.52 -21.81 21.21
C GLY A 52 -22.52 -21.04 20.35
N LEU A 53 -22.64 -21.34 19.05
CA LEU A 53 -23.63 -20.73 18.17
C LEU A 53 -25.05 -21.15 18.55
N ARG A 54 -26.01 -20.22 18.43
CA ARG A 54 -27.42 -20.47 18.83
C ARG A 54 -28.22 -21.12 17.67
N GLY A 55 -27.76 -22.27 17.18
CA GLY A 55 -28.39 -22.97 16.06
C GLY A 55 -28.11 -22.37 14.68
N THR A 56 -27.16 -21.43 14.57
CA THR A 56 -26.78 -20.77 13.33
C THR A 56 -25.54 -21.39 12.66
N GLY A 57 -24.98 -22.46 13.23
CA GLY A 57 -23.80 -23.15 12.71
C GLY A 57 -24.07 -23.97 11.46
N ASP A 58 -23.09 -24.77 11.04
CA ASP A 58 -23.12 -25.53 9.78
C ASP A 58 -24.17 -26.62 9.72
N GLY A 59 -24.57 -27.15 10.88
CA GLY A 59 -25.46 -28.32 10.96
C GLY A 59 -24.76 -29.65 10.63
N GLY A 60 -25.39 -30.73 11.01
CA GLY A 60 -24.81 -32.08 10.91
C GLY A 60 -24.70 -32.66 9.50
N SER A 61 -25.15 -31.95 8.47
CA SER A 61 -25.01 -32.34 7.08
C SER A 61 -23.68 -31.91 6.45
N PHE A 62 -23.00 -30.92 7.06
CA PHE A 62 -21.71 -30.46 6.54
C PHE A 62 -20.56 -31.30 7.10
N LEU A 63 -20.22 -32.37 6.39
CA LEU A 63 -19.25 -33.37 6.82
C LEU A 63 -17.86 -32.84 7.24
N PRO A 64 -17.29 -31.77 6.60
CA PRO A 64 -16.01 -31.22 7.05
C PRO A 64 -16.04 -30.75 8.51
N THR A 65 -17.10 -30.05 8.95
CA THR A 65 -17.28 -29.63 10.34
C THR A 65 -17.33 -30.82 11.29
N ILE A 66 -18.09 -31.85 10.91
CA ILE A 66 -18.24 -33.08 11.72
C ILE A 66 -16.90 -33.80 11.88
N ARG A 67 -16.10 -33.89 10.82
CA ARG A 67 -14.77 -34.51 10.87
C ARG A 67 -13.83 -33.69 11.78
N SER A 68 -13.78 -32.38 11.60
CA SER A 68 -12.93 -31.50 12.44
C SER A 68 -13.34 -31.59 13.92
N MET A 69 -14.65 -31.63 14.19
CA MET A 69 -15.17 -31.79 15.55
C MET A 69 -14.83 -33.18 16.15
N SER A 70 -14.90 -34.26 15.34
CA SER A 70 -14.49 -35.59 15.77
C SER A 70 -13.02 -35.63 16.20
N VAL A 71 -12.15 -35.01 15.37
CA VAL A 71 -10.70 -34.93 15.68
C VAL A 71 -10.48 -34.10 16.96
N ALA A 72 -11.16 -32.97 17.09
CA ALA A 72 -11.06 -32.14 18.31
C ALA A 72 -11.47 -32.90 19.58
N LEU A 73 -12.58 -33.65 19.56
CA LEU A 73 -13.04 -34.47 20.66
C LEU A 73 -12.05 -35.59 21.00
N GLU A 74 -11.49 -36.24 19.97
CA GLU A 74 -10.47 -37.28 20.17
C GLU A 74 -9.21 -36.72 20.85
N MET A 75 -8.72 -35.54 20.37
CA MET A 75 -7.58 -34.85 20.98
C MET A 75 -7.84 -34.43 22.44
N MET A 76 -9.10 -34.16 22.80
CA MET A 76 -9.52 -33.85 24.19
C MET A 76 -9.75 -35.09 25.04
N GLY A 77 -9.49 -36.30 24.54
CA GLY A 77 -9.66 -37.56 25.28
C GLY A 77 -11.11 -38.05 25.36
N THR A 78 -12.01 -37.50 24.54
CA THR A 78 -13.43 -37.91 24.49
C THR A 78 -13.72 -38.41 23.05
N PRO A 79 -13.24 -39.59 22.66
CA PRO A 79 -13.49 -40.14 21.33
C PRO A 79 -14.98 -40.45 21.14
N LEU A 80 -15.44 -40.38 19.90
CA LEU A 80 -16.83 -40.74 19.55
C LEU A 80 -17.09 -42.19 19.86
N GLY A 81 -18.33 -42.46 20.24
CA GLY A 81 -18.80 -43.80 20.52
C GLY A 81 -18.95 -44.69 19.30
N LYS A 82 -19.67 -45.81 19.47
CA LYS A 82 -19.84 -46.83 18.40
C LYS A 82 -20.50 -46.29 17.11
N ASN A 83 -21.33 -45.25 17.22
CA ASN A 83 -22.01 -44.64 16.08
C ASN A 83 -21.14 -43.61 15.33
N GLY A 84 -19.94 -43.34 15.85
CA GLY A 84 -18.98 -42.45 15.21
C GLY A 84 -19.54 -41.07 14.86
N PRO A 85 -19.24 -40.51 13.69
CA PRO A 85 -19.67 -39.15 13.26
C PRO A 85 -21.19 -38.91 13.31
N ALA A 86 -22.00 -39.95 13.26
CA ALA A 86 -23.46 -39.85 13.34
C ALA A 86 -23.96 -39.29 14.68
N GLU A 87 -23.17 -39.40 15.75
CA GLU A 87 -23.49 -38.84 17.06
C GLU A 87 -23.51 -37.30 17.05
N LEU A 88 -22.83 -36.68 16.08
CA LEU A 88 -22.72 -35.23 15.93
C LEU A 88 -23.74 -34.65 14.93
N LYS A 89 -24.65 -35.48 14.38
CA LYS A 89 -25.59 -35.09 13.32
C LYS A 89 -26.49 -33.91 13.69
N ASP A 90 -26.81 -33.77 14.98
CA ASP A 90 -27.69 -32.70 15.45
C ASP A 90 -26.95 -31.47 15.97
N ALA A 91 -25.60 -31.43 15.85
CA ALA A 91 -24.80 -30.31 16.27
C ALA A 91 -24.97 -29.10 15.32
N LYS A 92 -25.84 -28.15 15.69
CA LYS A 92 -26.12 -26.91 14.97
C LYS A 92 -25.46 -25.69 15.61
N ASN A 93 -24.70 -25.89 16.66
CA ASN A 93 -24.03 -24.85 17.44
C ASN A 93 -22.55 -24.71 17.13
N VAL A 94 -22.09 -25.37 16.04
CA VAL A 94 -20.67 -25.39 15.62
C VAL A 94 -20.57 -25.03 14.14
N ALA A 95 -19.51 -24.29 13.78
CA ALA A 95 -19.19 -23.94 12.42
C ALA A 95 -17.69 -24.12 12.13
N LEU A 96 -17.36 -24.61 10.93
CA LEU A 96 -15.98 -24.64 10.43
C LEU A 96 -15.64 -23.27 9.86
N VAL A 97 -14.50 -22.73 10.25
CA VAL A 97 -14.06 -21.40 9.84
C VAL A 97 -12.62 -21.41 9.36
N LEU A 98 -12.33 -20.50 8.42
CA LEU A 98 -10.99 -20.09 8.10
C LEU A 98 -10.61 -18.92 9.02
N VAL A 99 -9.49 -19.05 9.69
CA VAL A 99 -8.92 -18.00 10.54
C VAL A 99 -7.70 -17.43 9.85
N THR A 100 -7.62 -16.11 9.77
CA THR A 100 -6.47 -15.40 9.21
C THR A 100 -5.98 -14.34 10.18
N ALA A 101 -4.67 -14.22 10.32
CA ALA A 101 -4.03 -13.16 11.10
C ALA A 101 -2.90 -12.55 10.30
N THR A 102 -2.76 -11.23 10.35
CA THR A 102 -1.70 -10.52 9.63
C THR A 102 -0.61 -10.14 10.61
N VAL A 103 0.58 -10.68 10.39
CA VAL A 103 1.79 -10.28 11.12
C VAL A 103 2.30 -8.98 10.50
N PRO A 104 2.52 -7.92 11.31
CA PRO A 104 2.97 -6.63 10.80
C PRO A 104 4.36 -6.72 10.16
N PRO A 105 4.74 -5.74 9.30
CA PRO A 105 6.03 -5.73 8.59
C PRO A 105 7.24 -5.80 9.52
N ALA A 106 7.13 -5.24 10.72
CA ALA A 106 8.18 -5.28 11.73
C ALA A 106 8.42 -6.68 12.33
N GLY A 107 7.59 -7.66 11.93
CA GLY A 107 7.56 -8.97 12.56
C GLY A 107 6.77 -8.99 13.87
N ALA A 108 6.77 -10.12 14.54
CA ALA A 108 6.17 -10.28 15.85
C ALA A 108 6.95 -11.32 16.67
N ARG A 109 6.94 -11.19 17.98
CA ARG A 109 7.65 -12.06 18.90
C ARG A 109 6.73 -13.08 19.55
N GLN A 110 7.31 -14.15 20.05
CA GLN A 110 6.59 -15.11 20.88
C GLN A 110 5.88 -14.38 22.03
N GLY A 111 4.58 -14.66 22.19
CA GLY A 111 3.73 -14.03 23.20
C GLY A 111 2.99 -12.78 22.72
N ASP A 112 3.38 -12.17 21.60
CA ASP A 112 2.65 -11.05 21.04
C ASP A 112 1.23 -11.47 20.64
N ARG A 113 0.27 -10.55 20.83
CA ARG A 113 -1.12 -10.75 20.48
C ARG A 113 -1.49 -9.84 19.30
N ILE A 114 -2.01 -10.45 18.25
CA ILE A 114 -2.51 -9.77 17.07
C ILE A 114 -3.97 -10.10 16.84
N ASP A 115 -4.66 -9.24 16.09
CA ASP A 115 -6.05 -9.47 15.71
C ASP A 115 -6.14 -10.59 14.69
N CYS A 116 -7.23 -11.35 14.72
CA CYS A 116 -7.52 -12.31 13.66
C CYS A 116 -8.94 -12.14 13.13
N GLN A 117 -9.09 -12.45 11.85
CA GLN A 117 -10.37 -12.50 11.16
C GLN A 117 -10.83 -13.95 11.05
N VAL A 118 -12.13 -14.13 11.12
CA VAL A 118 -12.78 -15.45 11.11
C VAL A 118 -13.85 -15.44 10.02
N HIS A 119 -13.75 -16.37 9.09
CA HIS A 119 -14.66 -16.49 7.94
C HIS A 119 -15.29 -17.88 7.93
N SER A 120 -16.61 -17.96 7.87
CA SER A 120 -17.29 -19.26 7.75
C SER A 120 -16.94 -19.91 6.40
N VAL A 121 -16.61 -21.20 6.44
CA VAL A 121 -16.31 -22.01 5.24
C VAL A 121 -17.53 -22.86 4.85
N GLY A 122 -18.38 -23.16 5.83
CA GLY A 122 -19.50 -24.06 5.67
C GLY A 122 -20.86 -23.38 5.41
N ALA A 123 -21.91 -24.01 5.90
CA ALA A 123 -23.30 -23.57 5.75
C ALA A 123 -23.79 -22.68 6.91
N CYS A 124 -22.89 -22.15 7.70
CA CYS A 124 -23.19 -21.28 8.83
C CYS A 124 -23.95 -20.04 8.40
N LYS A 125 -25.02 -19.70 9.12
CA LYS A 125 -25.83 -18.51 8.87
C LYS A 125 -25.32 -17.27 9.59
N SER A 126 -24.69 -17.45 10.74
CA SER A 126 -24.13 -16.37 11.58
C SER A 126 -23.13 -16.91 12.58
N LEU A 127 -22.02 -16.20 12.76
CA LEU A 127 -21.01 -16.46 13.79
C LEU A 127 -21.26 -15.63 15.05
N SER A 128 -22.33 -14.86 15.11
CA SER A 128 -22.66 -13.99 16.23
C SER A 128 -22.84 -14.78 17.52
N GLY A 129 -22.16 -14.32 18.59
CA GLY A 129 -22.19 -14.96 19.92
C GLY A 129 -21.37 -16.25 20.02
N GLY A 130 -20.68 -16.64 18.93
CA GLY A 130 -19.77 -17.78 18.94
C GLY A 130 -18.39 -17.44 19.51
N THR A 131 -17.68 -18.49 19.90
CA THR A 131 -16.30 -18.42 20.36
C THR A 131 -15.44 -19.33 19.49
N LEU A 132 -14.32 -18.82 19.01
CA LEU A 132 -13.33 -19.62 18.29
C LEU A 132 -12.64 -20.56 19.29
N PHE A 133 -12.68 -21.84 18.98
CA PHE A 133 -11.91 -22.85 19.68
C PHE A 133 -10.43 -22.76 19.30
N LEU A 134 -9.53 -23.15 20.21
CA LEU A 134 -8.09 -23.10 20.01
C LEU A 134 -7.69 -23.63 18.61
N THR A 135 -7.14 -22.75 17.79
CA THR A 135 -6.88 -22.99 16.38
C THR A 135 -5.42 -22.70 16.07
N PRO A 136 -4.64 -23.69 15.58
CA PRO A 136 -3.28 -23.45 15.13
C PRO A 136 -3.26 -22.70 13.80
N LEU A 137 -2.39 -21.70 13.71
CA LEU A 137 -2.15 -20.94 12.49
C LEU A 137 -0.75 -21.25 11.95
N VAL A 138 -0.67 -21.48 10.65
CA VAL A 138 0.57 -21.76 9.89
C VAL A 138 0.91 -20.59 8.98
N GLY A 139 2.18 -20.54 8.53
CA GLY A 139 2.67 -19.52 7.61
C GLY A 139 2.16 -19.69 6.17
N PRO A 140 2.54 -18.75 5.27
CA PRO A 140 2.07 -18.75 3.88
C PRO A 140 2.70 -19.85 3.01
N ASP A 141 3.82 -20.46 3.42
CA ASP A 141 4.44 -21.58 2.67
C ASP A 141 3.71 -22.90 2.99
N PRO A 142 3.05 -23.55 2.03
CA PRO A 142 2.35 -24.82 2.23
C PRO A 142 3.25 -25.98 2.67
N ARG A 143 4.56 -25.87 2.46
CA ARG A 143 5.55 -26.87 2.87
C ARG A 143 5.97 -26.72 4.33
N ASP A 144 5.86 -25.52 4.86
CA ASP A 144 6.13 -25.23 6.27
C ASP A 144 4.85 -25.40 7.09
N ARG A 145 4.75 -26.53 7.80
CA ARG A 145 3.64 -26.85 8.69
C ARG A 145 3.87 -26.40 10.13
N ARG A 146 4.86 -25.54 10.38
CA ARG A 146 5.12 -25.00 11.70
C ARG A 146 3.95 -24.16 12.16
N VAL A 147 3.50 -24.39 13.36
CA VAL A 147 2.51 -23.55 14.03
C VAL A 147 3.23 -22.31 14.53
N TYR A 148 2.89 -21.16 13.95
CA TYR A 148 3.45 -19.88 14.34
C TYR A 148 2.62 -19.18 15.40
N ALA A 149 1.31 -19.42 15.42
CA ALA A 149 0.42 -18.79 16.37
C ALA A 149 -0.77 -19.70 16.72
N LEU A 150 -1.39 -19.43 17.85
CA LEU A 150 -2.64 -20.03 18.31
C LEU A 150 -3.70 -18.94 18.38
N ALA A 151 -4.86 -19.19 17.77
CA ALA A 151 -5.98 -18.27 17.76
C ALA A 151 -7.16 -18.83 18.57
N GLU A 152 -7.75 -18.00 19.43
CA GLU A 152 -8.93 -18.34 20.24
C GLU A 152 -9.66 -17.07 20.71
N GLY A 153 -10.92 -17.19 21.08
CA GLY A 153 -11.64 -16.10 21.74
C GLY A 153 -13.03 -15.82 21.18
N PRO A 154 -13.75 -14.89 21.80
CA PRO A 154 -15.10 -14.49 21.40
C PRO A 154 -15.08 -13.70 20.10
N ILE A 155 -16.03 -14.01 19.21
CA ILE A 155 -16.14 -13.39 17.88
C ILE A 155 -17.00 -12.13 17.99
N THR A 156 -16.48 -11.02 17.44
CA THR A 156 -17.22 -9.78 17.21
C THR A 156 -17.59 -9.67 15.75
N ILE A 157 -18.85 -9.39 15.44
CA ILE A 157 -19.32 -9.12 14.08
C ILE A 157 -19.28 -7.62 13.83
N ASP A 158 -18.44 -7.18 12.91
CA ASP A 158 -18.29 -5.76 12.61
C ASP A 158 -19.41 -5.25 11.69
N ASN A 159 -19.87 -6.08 10.74
CA ASN A 159 -20.96 -5.74 9.82
C ASN A 159 -22.14 -6.73 9.98
N PRO A 160 -23.29 -6.28 10.49
CA PRO A 160 -24.47 -7.13 10.63
C PRO A 160 -25.02 -7.72 9.33
N GLU A 161 -24.72 -7.10 8.18
CA GLU A 161 -25.15 -7.61 6.86
C GLU A 161 -24.31 -8.80 6.40
N THR A 162 -23.12 -8.99 6.97
CA THR A 162 -22.24 -10.14 6.71
C THR A 162 -21.92 -10.91 7.98
N PRO A 163 -22.91 -11.53 8.62
CA PRO A 163 -22.76 -12.15 9.93
C PRO A 163 -21.91 -13.43 9.93
N THR A 164 -21.46 -13.87 8.77
CA THR A 164 -20.56 -15.03 8.56
C THR A 164 -19.09 -14.66 8.60
N VAL A 165 -18.79 -13.38 8.80
CA VAL A 165 -17.43 -12.83 8.96
C VAL A 165 -17.36 -12.10 10.30
N GLY A 166 -16.30 -12.34 11.03
CA GLY A 166 -16.07 -11.69 12.32
C GLY A 166 -14.59 -11.48 12.61
N ARG A 167 -14.33 -10.77 13.70
CA ARG A 167 -12.99 -10.45 14.18
C ARG A 167 -12.85 -10.84 15.65
N ILE A 168 -11.63 -11.21 16.04
CA ILE A 168 -11.26 -11.44 17.44
C ILE A 168 -10.07 -10.53 17.72
N SER A 169 -10.29 -9.50 18.54
CA SER A 169 -9.22 -8.56 18.90
C SER A 169 -8.24 -9.21 19.85
N GLY A 170 -6.92 -9.17 19.48
CA GLY A 170 -5.87 -9.83 20.25
C GLY A 170 -6.07 -11.34 20.40
N GLY A 171 -6.89 -11.97 19.55
CA GLY A 171 -7.25 -13.38 19.64
C GLY A 171 -6.17 -14.34 19.16
N CYS A 172 -5.18 -13.85 18.43
CA CYS A 172 -4.09 -14.65 17.91
C CYS A 172 -2.81 -14.36 18.71
N ARG A 173 -2.31 -15.37 19.44
CA ARG A 173 -1.06 -15.30 20.19
C ARG A 173 0.04 -16.04 19.44
N LEU A 174 1.17 -15.37 19.22
CA LEU A 174 2.33 -16.00 18.61
C LEU A 174 3.01 -16.99 19.55
N GLU A 175 3.32 -18.18 19.04
CA GLU A 175 4.01 -19.25 19.75
C GLU A 175 5.51 -19.30 19.40
N SER A 176 5.92 -18.62 18.34
CA SER A 176 7.31 -18.47 17.94
C SER A 176 7.53 -17.12 17.29
N ASP A 177 8.77 -16.63 17.35
CA ASP A 177 9.17 -15.40 16.67
C ASP A 177 8.93 -15.54 15.17
N PHE A 178 8.40 -14.50 14.57
CA PHE A 178 8.17 -14.39 13.14
C PHE A 178 8.84 -13.11 12.61
N PHE A 179 10.04 -13.26 12.06
CA PHE A 179 10.80 -12.16 11.45
C PHE A 179 11.33 -12.59 10.11
N ASN A 180 11.23 -11.69 9.14
CA ASN A 180 11.92 -11.83 7.89
C ASN A 180 13.28 -11.12 7.97
N PRO A 181 14.38 -11.79 7.64
CA PRO A 181 15.69 -11.15 7.60
C PRO A 181 15.71 -10.12 6.46
N PHE A 182 16.00 -8.87 6.81
CA PHE A 182 16.14 -7.77 5.84
C PHE A 182 17.57 -7.66 5.26
N VAL A 183 18.54 -8.33 5.86
CA VAL A 183 19.88 -8.55 5.30
C VAL A 183 20.09 -10.03 5.07
N LYS A 184 20.45 -10.39 3.83
CA LYS A 184 20.76 -11.74 3.43
C LYS A 184 22.08 -11.75 2.65
N ASP A 185 23.01 -12.62 3.03
CA ASP A 185 24.34 -12.74 2.41
C ASP A 185 25.10 -11.38 2.35
N GLY A 186 24.99 -10.55 3.42
CA GLY A 186 25.61 -9.25 3.47
C GLY A 186 25.00 -8.21 2.53
N ARG A 187 23.81 -8.44 2.03
CA ARG A 187 23.08 -7.54 1.13
C ARG A 187 21.68 -7.25 1.66
N MET A 188 21.23 -6.05 1.43
CA MET A 188 19.84 -5.68 1.58
C MET A 188 19.24 -5.29 0.23
N THR A 189 17.95 -5.40 0.11
CA THR A 189 17.22 -5.01 -1.10
C THR A 189 16.25 -3.90 -0.74
N LEU A 190 16.33 -2.79 -1.45
CA LEU A 190 15.32 -1.73 -1.42
C LEU A 190 14.32 -1.99 -2.54
N VAL A 191 13.06 -1.81 -2.24
CA VAL A 191 11.95 -1.91 -3.18
C VAL A 191 11.29 -0.55 -3.28
N ILE A 192 11.33 0.04 -4.48
CA ILE A 192 10.68 1.31 -4.76
C ILE A 192 9.17 1.10 -4.79
N GLU A 193 8.43 1.97 -4.09
CA GLU A 193 6.98 1.91 -4.07
C GLU A 193 6.38 2.15 -5.47
N PRO A 194 5.29 1.45 -5.84
CA PRO A 194 4.74 1.46 -7.20
C PRO A 194 4.49 2.85 -7.80
N PRO A 195 4.08 3.87 -7.04
CA PRO A 195 3.90 5.22 -7.59
C PRO A 195 5.18 5.88 -8.09
N TYR A 196 6.33 5.44 -7.59
CA TYR A 196 7.66 6.01 -7.88
C TYR A 196 8.52 5.10 -8.76
N ALA A 197 7.98 3.94 -9.17
CA ALA A 197 8.70 2.94 -9.95
C ALA A 197 9.04 3.45 -11.35
N ASP A 198 10.30 3.89 -11.51
CA ASP A 198 10.87 4.41 -12.75
C ASP A 198 12.37 4.11 -12.81
N PHE A 199 12.92 3.93 -14.03
CA PHE A 199 14.35 3.64 -14.22
C PHE A 199 15.25 4.80 -13.80
N GLN A 200 14.81 6.05 -14.04
CA GLN A 200 15.57 7.23 -13.64
C GLN A 200 15.59 7.38 -12.13
N VAL A 201 14.43 7.22 -11.46
CA VAL A 201 14.34 7.25 -10.00
C VAL A 201 15.21 6.17 -9.37
N ALA A 202 15.22 4.96 -9.94
CA ALA A 202 16.08 3.89 -9.45
C ALA A 202 17.57 4.24 -9.58
N GLN A 203 17.97 4.89 -10.68
CA GLN A 203 19.34 5.33 -10.90
C GLN A 203 19.72 6.49 -9.96
N ASP A 204 18.85 7.47 -9.79
CA ASP A 204 19.05 8.61 -8.87
C ASP A 204 19.26 8.14 -7.42
N ILE A 205 18.49 7.15 -6.99
CA ILE A 205 18.64 6.54 -5.65
C ILE A 205 19.99 5.82 -5.54
N VAL A 206 20.41 5.08 -6.58
CA VAL A 206 21.71 4.41 -6.60
C VAL A 206 22.85 5.42 -6.49
N GLU A 207 22.79 6.50 -7.26
CA GLU A 207 23.80 7.57 -7.21
C GLU A 207 23.82 8.27 -5.86
N LEU A 208 22.66 8.54 -5.28
CA LEU A 208 22.50 9.12 -3.96
C LEU A 208 23.18 8.25 -2.89
N ILE A 209 22.87 6.95 -2.85
CA ILE A 209 23.45 6.02 -1.88
C ILE A 209 24.97 5.93 -2.08
N ASN A 210 25.42 5.73 -3.33
CA ASN A 210 26.85 5.58 -3.61
C ASN A 210 27.64 6.84 -3.27
N SER A 211 27.14 8.03 -3.56
CA SER A 211 27.82 9.30 -3.26
C SER A 211 27.94 9.55 -1.76
N HIS A 212 26.88 9.29 -0.98
CA HIS A 212 26.88 9.49 0.46
C HIS A 212 27.73 8.44 1.20
N MET A 213 27.78 7.21 0.70
CA MET A 213 28.47 6.10 1.35
C MET A 213 29.90 5.87 0.85
N THR A 214 30.40 6.70 -0.09
CA THR A 214 31.73 6.55 -0.71
C THR A 214 32.86 6.49 0.34
N VAL A 215 32.81 7.37 1.33
CA VAL A 215 33.85 7.42 2.39
C VAL A 215 33.82 6.14 3.24
N GLN A 216 32.64 5.64 3.54
CA GLN A 216 32.42 4.48 4.40
C GLN A 216 32.67 3.15 3.67
N SER A 217 32.57 3.15 2.35
CA SER A 217 32.80 1.97 1.51
C SER A 217 34.25 1.83 1.00
N GLY A 218 35.11 2.81 1.30
CA GLY A 218 36.46 2.84 0.72
C GLY A 218 36.47 3.07 -0.79
N GLY A 219 35.48 3.76 -1.33
CA GLY A 219 35.34 4.08 -2.75
C GLY A 219 34.66 3.00 -3.60
N VAL A 220 34.17 1.91 -2.99
CA VAL A 220 33.46 0.85 -3.71
C VAL A 220 31.97 1.18 -3.77
N PRO A 221 31.32 1.11 -4.97
CA PRO A 221 29.88 1.28 -5.07
C PRO A 221 29.12 0.23 -4.27
N LEU A 222 28.21 0.66 -3.40
CA LEU A 222 27.42 -0.22 -2.55
C LEU A 222 26.07 -0.57 -3.18
N ALA A 223 25.45 0.38 -3.87
CA ALA A 223 24.14 0.23 -4.44
C ALA A 223 24.19 -0.06 -5.93
N ARG A 224 23.26 -0.89 -6.40
CA ARG A 224 23.05 -1.23 -7.82
C ARG A 224 21.57 -1.43 -8.09
N ALA A 225 21.02 -0.75 -9.10
CA ALA A 225 19.68 -1.03 -9.59
C ALA A 225 19.67 -2.36 -10.37
N ILE A 226 18.73 -3.22 -10.04
CA ILE A 226 18.47 -4.48 -10.76
C ILE A 226 17.41 -4.24 -11.83
N ASN A 227 16.41 -3.45 -11.52
CA ASN A 227 15.34 -3.00 -12.40
C ASN A 227 14.73 -1.71 -11.83
N GLN A 228 13.65 -1.21 -12.45
CA GLN A 228 12.95 0.03 -12.07
C GLN A 228 12.33 0.03 -10.66
N VAL A 229 12.30 -1.11 -9.98
CA VAL A 229 11.66 -1.28 -8.66
C VAL A 229 12.66 -1.74 -7.61
N THR A 230 13.70 -2.48 -8.02
CA THR A 230 14.57 -3.23 -7.11
C THR A 230 15.99 -2.69 -7.13
N ILE A 231 16.48 -2.27 -5.97
CA ILE A 231 17.86 -1.83 -5.76
C ILE A 231 18.51 -2.76 -4.74
N GLU A 232 19.63 -3.35 -5.12
CA GLU A 232 20.45 -4.16 -4.23
C GLU A 232 21.53 -3.28 -3.60
N VAL A 233 21.69 -3.37 -2.29
CA VAL A 233 22.69 -2.59 -1.54
C VAL A 233 23.55 -3.54 -0.71
N LEU A 234 24.87 -3.46 -0.90
CA LEU A 234 25.84 -4.22 -0.14
C LEU A 234 26.03 -3.57 1.24
N VAL A 235 25.91 -4.35 2.30
CA VAL A 235 26.16 -3.88 3.66
C VAL A 235 27.67 -3.95 3.93
N PRO A 236 28.35 -2.81 4.21
CA PRO A 236 29.78 -2.81 4.52
C PRO A 236 30.08 -3.61 5.78
N ARG A 237 31.28 -4.23 5.86
CA ARG A 237 31.69 -5.08 6.99
C ARG A 237 31.60 -4.38 8.34
N GLN A 238 31.85 -3.08 8.38
CA GLN A 238 31.75 -2.29 9.61
C GLN A 238 30.35 -2.19 10.20
N TYR A 239 29.31 -2.47 9.39
CA TYR A 239 27.90 -2.51 9.80
C TYR A 239 27.37 -3.94 9.94
N ALA A 240 28.25 -4.96 9.82
CA ALA A 240 27.82 -6.36 9.92
C ALA A 240 27.18 -6.68 11.29
N ASP A 241 27.68 -6.07 12.35
CA ASP A 241 27.17 -6.23 13.72
C ASP A 241 26.01 -5.31 14.06
N ASP A 242 25.81 -4.22 13.29
CA ASP A 242 24.69 -3.27 13.44
C ASP A 242 24.12 -2.89 12.07
N PRO A 243 23.43 -3.81 11.41
CA PRO A 243 22.79 -3.53 10.12
C PRO A 243 21.61 -2.56 10.23
N VAL A 244 21.01 -2.42 11.42
CA VAL A 244 19.90 -1.48 11.67
C VAL A 244 20.37 -0.04 11.52
N LEU A 245 21.53 0.29 12.05
CA LEU A 245 22.14 1.62 11.90
C LEU A 245 22.37 1.94 10.41
N PHE A 246 22.91 0.98 9.65
CA PHE A 246 23.13 1.16 8.21
C PHE A 246 21.83 1.43 7.44
N VAL A 247 20.79 0.61 7.69
CA VAL A 247 19.49 0.78 7.05
C VAL A 247 18.89 2.14 7.41
N SER A 248 18.96 2.55 8.68
CA SER A 248 18.42 3.84 9.12
C SER A 248 19.08 5.02 8.42
N GLN A 249 20.42 4.98 8.27
CA GLN A 249 21.17 6.02 7.56
C GLN A 249 20.76 6.11 6.08
N ILE A 250 20.62 4.98 5.40
CA ILE A 250 20.17 4.95 3.99
C ILE A 250 18.74 5.46 3.85
N MET A 251 17.83 5.00 4.70
CA MET A 251 16.42 5.36 4.60
C MET A 251 16.13 6.84 4.89
N GLU A 252 17.03 7.53 5.59
CA GLU A 252 16.95 8.98 5.85
C GLU A 252 17.63 9.83 4.76
N LEU A 253 18.30 9.24 3.76
CA LEU A 253 18.92 10.01 2.69
C LEU A 253 17.86 10.81 1.91
N PRO A 254 18.08 12.13 1.70
CA PRO A 254 17.14 12.99 1.03
C PRO A 254 17.28 12.89 -0.50
N LEU A 255 16.26 12.45 -1.20
CA LEU A 255 16.18 12.56 -2.65
C LEU A 255 15.63 13.95 -3.03
N MET A 256 16.41 14.73 -3.79
CA MET A 256 16.11 16.15 -4.04
C MET A 256 14.98 16.38 -5.05
N GLU A 257 14.82 15.50 -6.02
CA GLU A 257 13.73 15.52 -6.99
C GLU A 257 13.22 14.11 -7.22
N VAL A 258 11.93 13.89 -6.96
CA VAL A 258 11.26 12.70 -7.43
C VAL A 258 10.42 13.13 -8.63
N PRO A 259 10.85 12.81 -9.86
CA PRO A 259 10.07 13.15 -11.05
C PRO A 259 8.81 12.30 -11.08
N LEU A 260 7.81 12.70 -10.31
CA LEU A 260 6.48 12.15 -10.47
C LEU A 260 5.92 12.70 -11.78
N GLY A 261 5.97 11.89 -12.83
CA GLY A 261 5.33 12.22 -14.10
C GLY A 261 3.86 12.60 -13.89
N PRO A 262 3.28 13.36 -14.84
CA PRO A 262 1.88 13.77 -14.75
C PRO A 262 0.98 12.53 -14.61
N ARG A 263 0.06 12.54 -13.61
CA ARG A 263 -0.82 11.42 -13.33
C ARG A 263 -2.23 11.86 -12.95
N VAL A 264 -3.18 10.99 -13.24
CA VAL A 264 -4.59 11.14 -12.88
C VAL A 264 -5.00 9.91 -12.07
N VAL A 265 -5.50 10.10 -10.88
CA VAL A 265 -6.07 9.05 -10.02
C VAL A 265 -7.58 9.22 -10.01
N ILE A 266 -8.29 8.18 -10.37
CA ILE A 266 -9.76 8.15 -10.38
C ILE A 266 -10.23 7.13 -9.36
N ASN A 267 -10.98 7.57 -8.37
CA ASN A 267 -11.74 6.68 -7.50
C ASN A 267 -13.18 6.59 -8.04
N GLU A 268 -13.50 5.47 -8.67
CA GLU A 268 -14.82 5.27 -9.29
C GLU A 268 -15.96 5.17 -8.28
N ARG A 269 -15.67 4.58 -7.13
CA ARG A 269 -16.67 4.39 -6.06
C ARG A 269 -17.03 5.70 -5.39
N ALA A 270 -16.01 6.54 -5.13
CA ALA A 270 -16.20 7.86 -4.54
C ALA A 270 -16.57 8.94 -5.56
N GLY A 271 -16.40 8.67 -6.86
CA GLY A 271 -16.61 9.64 -7.93
C GLY A 271 -15.62 10.81 -7.85
N SER A 272 -14.39 10.58 -7.39
CA SER A 272 -13.37 11.62 -7.24
C SER A 272 -12.25 11.47 -8.27
N ILE A 273 -11.73 12.62 -8.74
CA ILE A 273 -10.64 12.72 -9.71
C ILE A 273 -9.55 13.59 -9.08
N VAL A 274 -8.35 13.04 -8.93
CA VAL A 274 -7.18 13.76 -8.43
C VAL A 274 -6.13 13.81 -9.53
N MET A 275 -5.63 15.01 -9.83
CA MET A 275 -4.59 15.22 -10.84
C MET A 275 -3.31 15.70 -10.15
N SER A 276 -2.17 15.18 -10.58
CA SER A 276 -0.86 15.60 -10.13
C SER A 276 0.04 15.87 -11.34
N GLY A 277 0.75 17.00 -11.31
CA GLY A 277 1.56 17.46 -12.42
C GLY A 277 0.74 18.04 -13.60
N ASP A 278 1.45 18.46 -14.64
CA ASP A 278 0.84 19.00 -15.86
C ASP A 278 0.39 17.88 -16.79
N VAL A 279 -0.83 17.39 -16.60
CA VAL A 279 -1.43 16.38 -17.49
C VAL A 279 -1.94 17.06 -18.75
N GLU A 280 -1.39 16.66 -19.90
CA GLU A 280 -1.75 17.20 -21.21
C GLU A 280 -2.63 16.24 -22.00
N ILE A 281 -3.42 16.80 -22.92
CA ILE A 281 -4.26 16.04 -23.85
C ILE A 281 -3.78 16.31 -25.28
N GLY A 282 -3.57 15.24 -26.03
CA GLY A 282 -3.31 15.33 -27.46
C GLY A 282 -4.56 15.77 -28.24
N PRO A 283 -4.38 16.24 -29.50
CA PRO A 283 -5.51 16.62 -30.35
C PRO A 283 -6.49 15.47 -30.49
N VAL A 284 -7.76 15.72 -30.14
CA VAL A 284 -8.82 14.71 -30.16
C VAL A 284 -10.21 15.35 -30.26
N VAL A 285 -11.10 14.65 -30.93
CA VAL A 285 -12.55 14.93 -30.92
C VAL A 285 -13.24 13.76 -30.23
N ILE A 286 -13.96 14.06 -29.17
CA ILE A 286 -14.72 13.06 -28.41
C ILE A 286 -16.19 13.39 -28.52
N THR A 287 -16.99 12.42 -28.96
CA THR A 287 -18.43 12.50 -28.89
C THR A 287 -18.91 11.64 -27.73
N HIS A 288 -19.52 12.24 -26.73
CA HIS A 288 -20.09 11.54 -25.59
C HIS A 288 -21.53 11.99 -25.37
N LYS A 289 -22.49 11.05 -25.46
CA LYS A 289 -23.92 11.35 -25.43
C LYS A 289 -24.28 12.48 -26.45
N ASN A 290 -24.76 13.61 -25.97
CA ASN A 290 -25.15 14.75 -26.79
C ASN A 290 -24.06 15.87 -26.86
N MET A 291 -22.83 15.58 -26.41
CA MET A 291 -21.73 16.53 -26.40
C MET A 291 -20.67 16.15 -27.40
N VAL A 292 -20.16 17.12 -28.13
CA VAL A 292 -18.95 16.97 -28.97
C VAL A 292 -17.86 17.84 -28.33
N ILE A 293 -16.79 17.19 -27.89
CA ILE A 293 -15.67 17.83 -27.22
C ILE A 293 -14.49 17.81 -28.19
N GLN A 294 -14.00 18.97 -28.56
CA GLN A 294 -12.81 19.13 -29.38
C GLN A 294 -11.69 19.72 -28.53
N ALA A 295 -10.63 18.96 -28.32
CA ALA A 295 -9.41 19.41 -27.63
C ALA A 295 -8.25 19.52 -28.61
N GLY A 296 -7.48 20.64 -28.57
CA GLY A 296 -6.29 20.80 -29.40
C GLY A 296 -6.57 21.11 -30.88
N GLY A 297 -7.74 21.65 -31.21
CA GLY A 297 -8.03 22.13 -32.55
C GLY A 297 -7.30 23.45 -32.84
N ALA A 298 -6.47 23.47 -33.87
CA ALA A 298 -5.87 24.70 -34.38
C ALA A 298 -6.97 25.66 -34.84
N GLN A 299 -7.15 26.80 -34.15
CA GLN A 299 -7.72 27.95 -34.81
C GLN A 299 -6.72 28.38 -35.90
N PHE A 300 -7.19 28.50 -37.13
CA PHE A 300 -6.41 29.01 -38.26
C PHE A 300 -5.97 30.46 -37.97
N VAL A 301 -4.80 30.63 -37.39
CA VAL A 301 -4.04 31.88 -37.37
C VAL A 301 -2.65 31.52 -37.87
N GLY A 302 -2.21 32.24 -38.92
CA GLY A 302 -1.09 31.90 -39.75
C GLY A 302 0.22 31.58 -39.03
N VAL A 303 0.85 30.55 -39.57
CA VAL A 303 2.27 30.28 -39.63
C VAL A 303 3.11 30.50 -38.39
N ASP A 304 3.11 29.51 -37.50
CA ASP A 304 4.31 29.02 -36.83
C ASP A 304 4.08 27.57 -36.39
N SER A 305 4.71 26.63 -37.09
CA SER A 305 4.52 25.18 -36.94
C SER A 305 5.27 24.57 -35.74
N SER A 306 5.75 25.40 -34.81
CA SER A 306 6.55 24.95 -33.64
C SER A 306 5.81 24.92 -32.30
N GLN A 307 4.56 25.37 -32.25
CA GLN A 307 3.75 25.25 -31.01
C GLN A 307 2.62 24.24 -31.21
N THR A 308 2.90 22.99 -30.91
CA THR A 308 1.86 22.01 -30.65
C THR A 308 1.15 22.44 -29.38
N GLN A 309 0.02 23.15 -29.49
CA GLN A 309 -0.79 23.54 -28.33
C GLN A 309 -1.41 22.28 -27.71
N SER A 310 -0.74 21.72 -26.72
CA SER A 310 -1.31 20.69 -25.87
C SER A 310 -2.31 21.35 -24.92
N THR A 311 -3.53 20.86 -24.93
CA THR A 311 -4.57 21.33 -24.00
C THR A 311 -4.37 20.63 -22.68
N LYS A 312 -4.27 21.40 -21.57
CA LYS A 312 -4.18 20.80 -20.23
C LYS A 312 -5.50 20.10 -19.88
N LEU A 313 -5.42 18.90 -19.31
CA LEU A 313 -6.60 18.13 -18.85
C LEU A 313 -7.47 18.94 -17.87
N LYS A 314 -6.82 19.73 -17.02
CA LYS A 314 -7.53 20.62 -16.10
C LYS A 314 -8.52 21.55 -16.82
N ALA A 315 -8.10 22.18 -17.90
CA ALA A 315 -8.97 23.07 -18.68
C ALA A 315 -10.18 22.33 -19.27
N LEU A 316 -9.99 21.08 -19.69
CA LEU A 316 -11.11 20.24 -20.16
C LEU A 316 -12.08 19.94 -19.02
N ILE A 317 -11.60 19.55 -17.85
CA ILE A 317 -12.45 19.24 -16.70
C ILE A 317 -13.20 20.50 -16.23
N ASP A 318 -12.54 21.64 -16.18
CA ASP A 318 -13.18 22.91 -15.81
C ASP A 318 -14.29 23.29 -16.81
N ALA A 319 -14.08 23.07 -18.10
CA ALA A 319 -15.08 23.30 -19.14
C ALA A 319 -16.28 22.33 -19.00
N LEU A 320 -16.03 21.05 -18.70
CA LEU A 320 -17.09 20.06 -18.48
C LEU A 320 -17.91 20.36 -17.21
N ASN A 321 -17.24 20.81 -16.16
CA ASN A 321 -17.89 21.23 -14.92
C ASN A 321 -18.77 22.48 -15.15
N ALA A 322 -18.31 23.44 -15.97
CA ALA A 322 -19.12 24.60 -16.35
C ALA A 322 -20.38 24.22 -17.13
N LEU A 323 -20.37 23.08 -17.82
CA LEU A 323 -21.52 22.50 -18.50
C LEU A 323 -22.40 21.61 -17.61
N ASN A 324 -22.11 21.56 -16.29
CA ASN A 324 -22.78 20.69 -15.32
C ASN A 324 -22.76 19.20 -15.71
N THR A 325 -21.67 18.74 -16.32
CA THR A 325 -21.51 17.33 -16.71
C THR A 325 -21.36 16.45 -15.46
N PRO A 326 -22.13 15.36 -15.32
CA PRO A 326 -21.99 14.44 -14.20
C PRO A 326 -20.55 13.88 -14.09
N THR A 327 -20.03 13.75 -12.89
CA THR A 327 -18.65 13.27 -12.64
C THR A 327 -18.38 11.92 -13.29
N GLN A 328 -19.38 11.03 -13.34
CA GLN A 328 -19.26 9.73 -14.00
C GLN A 328 -19.00 9.87 -15.51
N ASP A 329 -19.61 10.85 -16.16
CA ASP A 329 -19.39 11.12 -17.60
C ASP A 329 -17.97 11.71 -17.81
N VAL A 330 -17.50 12.57 -16.91
CA VAL A 330 -16.12 13.09 -16.93
C VAL A 330 -15.12 11.94 -16.80
N ILE A 331 -15.34 10.99 -15.88
CA ILE A 331 -14.52 9.79 -15.70
C ILE A 331 -14.48 8.97 -17.01
N GLN A 332 -15.62 8.74 -17.65
CA GLN A 332 -15.68 8.00 -18.91
C GLN A 332 -14.92 8.69 -20.05
N ILE A 333 -14.97 10.02 -20.11
CA ILE A 333 -14.21 10.82 -21.06
C ILE A 333 -12.71 10.66 -20.84
N ILE A 334 -12.24 10.74 -19.58
CA ILE A 334 -10.81 10.58 -19.25
C ILE A 334 -10.33 9.18 -19.60
N LYS A 335 -11.12 8.12 -19.30
CA LYS A 335 -10.81 6.76 -19.71
C LYS A 335 -10.73 6.59 -21.21
N SER A 336 -11.60 7.28 -21.94
CA SER A 336 -11.61 7.24 -23.40
C SER A 336 -10.38 7.94 -23.99
N LEU A 337 -9.93 9.03 -23.37
CA LEU A 337 -8.68 9.72 -23.72
C LEU A 337 -7.46 8.81 -23.54
N GLU A 338 -7.39 8.13 -22.42
CA GLU A 338 -6.30 7.19 -22.12
C GLU A 338 -6.31 6.01 -23.10
N LYS A 339 -7.46 5.35 -23.29
CA LYS A 339 -7.63 4.23 -24.21
C LYS A 339 -7.21 4.56 -25.66
N ASN A 340 -7.40 5.80 -26.08
CA ASN A 340 -6.99 6.29 -27.41
C ASN A 340 -5.54 6.86 -27.44
N GLY A 341 -4.80 6.74 -26.34
CA GLY A 341 -3.42 7.25 -26.25
C GLY A 341 -3.30 8.77 -26.38
N LYS A 342 -4.37 9.50 -26.03
CA LYS A 342 -4.43 10.96 -26.09
C LYS A 342 -4.17 11.64 -24.76
N LEU A 343 -4.14 10.89 -23.67
CA LEU A 343 -3.77 11.36 -22.35
C LEU A 343 -2.25 11.26 -22.19
N ARG A 344 -1.58 12.41 -22.00
CA ARG A 344 -0.16 12.46 -21.69
C ARG A 344 0.02 12.50 -20.17
N GLY A 345 -0.13 11.35 -19.57
CA GLY A 345 -0.03 11.15 -18.13
C GLY A 345 -0.49 9.73 -17.76
N ARG A 346 -0.07 9.23 -16.60
CA ARG A 346 -0.44 7.90 -16.13
C ARG A 346 -1.84 7.95 -15.52
N LEU A 347 -2.75 7.11 -16.00
CA LEU A 347 -4.07 6.92 -15.40
C LEU A 347 -4.00 5.77 -14.37
N ILE A 348 -4.51 6.04 -13.15
CA ILE A 348 -4.67 5.06 -12.06
C ILE A 348 -6.16 5.03 -11.70
N ILE A 349 -6.74 3.86 -11.62
CA ILE A 349 -8.15 3.64 -11.27
C ILE A 349 -8.20 2.84 -9.97
N GLU A 350 -8.95 3.36 -8.96
CA GLU A 350 -9.17 2.76 -7.64
C GLU A 350 -10.63 2.38 -7.41
#